data_52fdfcad67f9196c1bfe1ba8309914e1
#
_entry.id   52fdfcad67f9196c1bfe1ba8309914e1
#
_cell.length_a   1.000
_cell.length_b   1.000
_cell.length_c   1.000
_cell.angle_alpha   90.00
_cell.angle_beta   90.00
_cell.angle_gamma   90.00
#
_symmetry.space_group_name_H-M   'P 1'
#
loop_
_entity.id
_entity.type
_entity.pdbx_description
1 polymer ?
#
loop_
_entity_poly.entity_id
_entity_poly.type
_entity_poly.pdbx_seq_one_letter_code
_entity_poly.pdbx_strand_id
1 'polypeptide(L)'
;MKRRSLIKAFTLSASIAAMGLSWTIQAAETIKVGILHSLSGTMAISETSLKDMALMTIEQINAKGGVNGKMLEPVVVDPASNWPLFAEKSRQLLTQDKVAVVFGCWTSVSRKSVLPVFEELNGCLLYTSDAADDMQCV
;
A
#
# COMPACT_ATOMS: atom_id res chain seq x y z
N MET A 1 -54.53 36.98 -57.54
CA MET A 1 -54.46 35.56 -57.81
C MET A 1 -53.42 34.93 -56.90
N LYS A 2 -53.79 33.91 -56.17
CA LYS A 2 -53.03 33.26 -55.08
C LYS A 2 -51.84 32.43 -55.57
N ARG A 3 -50.69 32.56 -54.93
CA ARG A 3 -49.68 31.48 -54.93
C ARG A 3 -49.17 31.24 -53.51
N ARG A 4 -49.64 30.15 -52.94
CA ARG A 4 -49.15 29.56 -51.71
C ARG A 4 -47.86 28.80 -52.03
N SER A 5 -46.79 29.24 -51.46
CA SER A 5 -45.54 28.47 -51.47
C SER A 5 -45.38 27.77 -50.12
N LEU A 6 -45.47 26.45 -50.16
CA LEU A 6 -45.26 25.57 -49.03
C LEU A 6 -43.75 25.40 -48.81
N ILE A 7 -43.25 26.05 -47.79
CA ILE A 7 -41.88 25.77 -47.31
C ILE A 7 -42.00 24.58 -46.38
N LYS A 8 -41.53 23.42 -46.88
CA LYS A 8 -41.34 22.23 -46.04
C LYS A 8 -40.10 22.43 -45.20
N ALA A 9 -40.27 22.70 -43.93
CA ALA A 9 -39.21 22.69 -42.94
C ALA A 9 -38.76 21.25 -42.72
N PHE A 10 -37.53 20.94 -43.16
CA PHE A 10 -36.88 19.68 -42.90
C PHE A 10 -36.18 19.81 -41.54
N THR A 11 -36.83 19.37 -40.47
CA THR A 11 -36.24 19.29 -39.15
C THR A 11 -35.34 18.04 -39.10
N LEU A 12 -34.06 18.29 -39.32
CA LEU A 12 -33.02 17.26 -39.12
C LEU A 12 -32.77 17.13 -37.61
N SER A 13 -33.42 16.15 -36.97
CA SER A 13 -33.13 15.77 -35.59
C SER A 13 -31.77 15.12 -35.54
N ALA A 14 -30.75 15.88 -35.16
CA ALA A 14 -29.45 15.37 -34.79
C ALA A 14 -29.57 14.76 -33.38
N SER A 15 -29.85 13.46 -33.31
CA SER A 15 -29.71 12.68 -32.09
C SER A 15 -28.24 12.54 -31.77
N ILE A 16 -27.70 13.41 -30.97
CA ILE A 16 -26.36 13.21 -30.33
C ILE A 16 -26.57 12.15 -29.30
N ALA A 17 -26.25 10.90 -29.68
CA ALA A 17 -26.03 9.81 -28.73
C ALA A 17 -24.82 10.18 -27.89
N ALA A 18 -25.05 10.76 -26.71
CA ALA A 18 -24.04 10.89 -25.68
C ALA A 18 -23.66 9.47 -25.22
N MET A 19 -22.72 8.85 -25.92
CA MET A 19 -21.99 7.71 -25.37
C MET A 19 -21.21 8.21 -24.16
N GLY A 20 -21.83 8.10 -22.98
CA GLY A 20 -21.17 8.27 -21.72
C GLY A 20 -20.09 7.20 -21.61
N LEU A 21 -18.86 7.57 -21.99
CA LEU A 21 -17.68 6.82 -21.53
C LEU A 21 -17.66 6.98 -20.01
N SER A 22 -18.33 6.06 -19.33
CA SER A 22 -18.09 5.83 -17.91
C SER A 22 -16.65 5.34 -17.79
N TRP A 23 -15.72 6.26 -17.64
CA TRP A 23 -14.40 5.93 -17.16
C TRP A 23 -14.61 5.45 -15.72
N THR A 24 -14.78 4.15 -15.56
CA THR A 24 -14.58 3.54 -14.25
C THR A 24 -13.12 3.85 -13.89
N ILE A 25 -12.95 4.82 -13.01
CA ILE A 25 -11.68 5.01 -12.30
C ILE A 25 -11.54 3.73 -11.49
N GLN A 26 -10.94 2.74 -12.09
CA GLN A 26 -10.48 1.55 -11.39
C GLN A 26 -9.43 2.08 -10.43
N ALA A 27 -9.73 2.11 -9.13
CA ALA A 27 -8.73 2.42 -8.12
C ALA A 27 -7.54 1.51 -8.43
N ALA A 28 -6.40 2.12 -8.74
CA ALA A 28 -5.20 1.36 -9.07
C ALA A 28 -4.97 0.40 -7.91
N GLU A 29 -4.95 -0.89 -8.20
CA GLU A 29 -4.76 -1.93 -7.20
C GLU A 29 -3.40 -1.67 -6.55
N THR A 30 -3.38 -1.36 -5.26
CA THR A 30 -2.16 -1.08 -4.51
C THR A 30 -1.66 -2.33 -3.81
N ILE A 31 -0.34 -2.42 -3.61
CA ILE A 31 0.27 -3.43 -2.77
C ILE A 31 0.61 -2.76 -1.44
N LYS A 32 -0.08 -3.17 -0.38
CA LYS A 32 0.20 -2.65 0.96
C LYS A 32 1.48 -3.26 1.52
N VAL A 33 2.31 -2.39 2.09
CA VAL A 33 3.60 -2.73 2.67
C VAL A 33 3.64 -2.23 4.11
N GLY A 34 3.80 -3.14 5.07
CA GLY A 34 3.90 -2.82 6.48
C GLY A 34 5.29 -2.27 6.82
N ILE A 35 5.34 -1.21 7.62
CA ILE A 35 6.57 -0.64 8.18
C ILE A 35 6.42 -0.66 9.70
N LEU A 36 7.15 -1.58 10.33
CA LEU A 36 7.08 -1.85 11.76
C LEU A 36 8.39 -1.42 12.44
N HIS A 37 8.45 -0.15 12.77
CA HIS A 37 9.59 0.48 13.44
C HIS A 37 9.12 1.34 14.61
N SER A 38 9.86 1.32 15.74
CA SER A 38 9.57 2.16 16.89
C SER A 38 9.83 3.63 16.55
N LEU A 39 8.78 4.43 16.58
CA LEU A 39 8.83 5.86 16.36
C LEU A 39 8.83 6.63 17.70
N SER A 40 8.58 5.91 18.78
CA SER A 40 8.63 6.38 20.16
C SER A 40 9.37 5.38 21.07
N GLY A 41 9.74 5.81 22.28
CA GLY A 41 10.51 5.01 23.21
C GLY A 41 12.01 4.98 22.89
N THR A 42 12.73 4.02 23.49
CA THR A 42 14.21 4.00 23.49
C THR A 42 14.83 3.69 22.12
N MET A 43 14.12 3.01 21.23
CA MET A 43 14.62 2.65 19.90
C MET A 43 14.32 3.71 18.84
N ALA A 44 13.52 4.71 19.14
CA ALA A 44 13.08 5.74 18.18
C ALA A 44 14.25 6.45 17.48
N ILE A 45 15.34 6.70 18.20
CA ILE A 45 16.51 7.40 17.67
C ILE A 45 17.14 6.68 16.46
N SER A 46 17.08 5.35 16.45
CA SER A 46 17.63 4.53 15.37
C SER A 46 16.56 4.16 14.34
N GLU A 47 15.37 3.79 14.81
CA GLU A 47 14.34 3.20 13.95
C GLU A 47 13.55 4.24 13.15
N THR A 48 13.53 5.51 13.57
CA THR A 48 12.92 6.59 12.77
C THR A 48 13.62 6.76 11.42
N SER A 49 14.94 6.71 11.41
CA SER A 49 15.73 6.80 10.16
C SER A 49 15.43 5.62 9.23
N LEU A 50 15.24 4.41 9.77
CA LEU A 50 14.91 3.23 8.97
C LEU A 50 13.52 3.36 8.34
N LYS A 51 12.54 3.84 9.10
CA LYS A 51 11.20 4.17 8.57
C LYS A 51 11.29 5.21 7.44
N ASP A 52 12.05 6.29 7.62
CA ASP A 52 12.21 7.33 6.60
C ASP A 52 12.85 6.78 5.32
N MET A 53 13.88 5.92 5.45
CA MET A 53 14.51 5.25 4.32
C MET A 53 13.53 4.33 3.58
N ALA A 54 12.71 3.57 4.31
CA ALA A 54 11.69 2.71 3.71
C ALA A 54 10.65 3.53 2.93
N LEU A 55 10.16 4.62 3.50
CA LEU A 55 9.21 5.52 2.84
C LEU A 55 9.80 6.15 1.58
N MET A 56 11.04 6.66 1.66
CA MET A 56 11.73 7.23 0.50
C MET A 56 11.91 6.18 -0.61
N THR A 57 12.26 4.95 -0.25
CA THR A 57 12.42 3.87 -1.23
C THR A 57 11.11 3.52 -1.91
N ILE A 58 10.01 3.45 -1.15
CA ILE A 58 8.65 3.21 -1.69
C ILE A 58 8.27 4.33 -2.66
N GLU A 59 8.53 5.58 -2.29
CA GLU A 59 8.26 6.74 -3.15
C GLU A 59 9.04 6.67 -4.47
N GLN A 60 10.33 6.31 -4.41
CA GLN A 60 11.16 6.12 -5.60
C GLN A 60 10.67 4.97 -6.50
N ILE A 61 10.19 3.88 -5.91
CA ILE A 61 9.61 2.77 -6.67
C ILE A 61 8.32 3.21 -7.34
N ASN A 62 7.46 3.91 -6.60
CA ASN A 62 6.20 4.44 -7.12
C ASN A 62 6.41 5.45 -8.24
N ALA A 63 7.42 6.32 -8.14
CA ALA A 63 7.79 7.26 -9.20
C ALA A 63 8.22 6.56 -10.51
N LYS A 64 8.68 5.32 -10.43
CA LYS A 64 9.05 4.49 -11.58
C LYS A 64 7.89 3.60 -12.10
N GLY A 65 6.68 3.76 -11.55
CA GLY A 65 5.50 3.00 -11.96
C GLY A 65 5.15 1.82 -11.04
N GLY A 66 5.74 1.75 -9.85
CA GLY A 66 5.44 0.73 -8.86
C GLY A 66 6.04 -0.64 -9.19
N VAL A 67 5.43 -1.67 -8.62
CA VAL A 67 5.82 -3.07 -8.84
C VAL A 67 4.77 -3.75 -9.73
N ASN A 68 5.17 -4.22 -10.89
CA ASN A 68 4.26 -4.81 -11.88
C ASN A 68 3.06 -3.89 -12.23
N GLY A 69 3.28 -2.57 -12.25
CA GLY A 69 2.24 -1.60 -12.53
C GLY A 69 1.32 -1.27 -11.35
N LYS A 70 1.58 -1.84 -10.16
CA LYS A 70 0.83 -1.54 -8.93
C LYS A 70 1.65 -0.63 -8.04
N MET A 71 1.03 0.39 -7.48
CA MET A 71 1.69 1.29 -6.53
C MET A 71 1.84 0.62 -5.17
N LEU A 72 2.93 0.91 -4.47
CA LEU A 72 3.14 0.49 -3.09
C LEU A 72 2.45 1.49 -2.15
N GLU A 73 1.70 0.99 -1.20
CA GLU A 73 1.02 1.76 -0.16
C GLU A 73 1.64 1.43 1.20
N PRO A 74 2.41 2.35 1.81
CA PRO A 74 3.01 2.09 3.11
C PRO A 74 1.99 2.16 4.23
N VAL A 75 2.01 1.17 5.12
CA VAL A 75 1.25 1.15 6.37
C VAL A 75 2.24 1.20 7.52
N VAL A 76 2.39 2.37 8.12
CA VAL A 76 3.36 2.60 9.20
C VAL A 76 2.71 2.41 10.55
N VAL A 77 3.33 1.63 11.41
CA VAL A 77 2.87 1.40 12.79
C VAL A 77 4.01 1.60 13.78
N ASP A 78 3.69 2.17 14.94
CA ASP A 78 4.63 2.40 16.04
C ASP A 78 4.39 1.39 17.17
N PRO A 79 5.31 0.45 17.41
CA PRO A 79 5.26 -0.44 18.56
C PRO A 79 5.91 0.16 19.82
N ALA A 80 6.29 1.44 19.81
CA ALA A 80 6.75 2.22 20.96
C ALA A 80 7.88 1.56 21.78
N SER A 81 8.79 0.85 21.13
CA SER A 81 9.86 0.08 21.78
C SER A 81 9.36 -0.97 22.80
N ASN A 82 8.13 -1.42 22.65
CA ASN A 82 7.47 -2.38 23.54
C ASN A 82 7.31 -3.73 22.81
N TRP A 83 7.98 -4.76 23.29
CA TRP A 83 8.05 -6.07 22.62
C TRP A 83 6.69 -6.77 22.46
N PRO A 84 5.82 -6.82 23.47
CA PRO A 84 4.43 -7.28 23.29
C PRO A 84 3.66 -6.50 22.24
N LEU A 85 3.85 -5.18 22.16
CA LEU A 85 3.18 -4.34 21.19
C LEU A 85 3.70 -4.59 19.75
N PHE A 86 4.97 -5.00 19.59
CA PHE A 86 5.47 -5.46 18.28
C PHE A 86 4.67 -6.65 17.76
N ALA A 87 4.38 -7.64 18.60
CA ALA A 87 3.58 -8.80 18.21
C ALA A 87 2.12 -8.42 17.89
N GLU A 88 1.51 -7.53 18.69
CA GLU A 88 0.16 -7.02 18.43
C GLU A 88 0.07 -6.26 17.10
N LYS A 89 1.01 -5.34 16.86
CA LYS A 89 1.06 -4.56 15.62
C LYS A 89 1.36 -5.41 14.39
N SER A 90 2.18 -6.46 14.53
CA SER A 90 2.39 -7.45 13.46
C SER A 90 1.09 -8.15 13.11
N ARG A 91 0.33 -8.61 14.10
CA ARG A 91 -0.97 -9.25 13.88
C ARG A 91 -1.95 -8.28 13.20
N GLN A 92 -1.98 -7.01 13.63
CA GLN A 92 -2.79 -5.97 12.97
C GLN A 92 -2.43 -5.84 11.49
N LEU A 93 -1.14 -5.66 11.16
CA LEU A 93 -0.66 -5.50 9.79
C LEU A 93 -1.05 -6.69 8.89
N LEU A 94 -0.93 -7.92 9.40
CA LEU A 94 -1.21 -9.13 8.62
C LEU A 94 -2.71 -9.42 8.48
N THR A 95 -3.52 -9.20 9.53
CA THR A 95 -4.93 -9.61 9.52
C THR A 95 -5.89 -8.50 9.14
N GLN A 96 -5.65 -7.28 9.61
CA GLN A 96 -6.55 -6.13 9.38
C GLN A 96 -6.12 -5.35 8.15
N ASP A 97 -4.85 -4.93 8.10
CA ASP A 97 -4.32 -4.12 7.01
C ASP A 97 -4.01 -4.97 5.77
N LYS A 98 -3.79 -6.28 5.95
CA LYS A 98 -3.51 -7.27 4.89
C LYS A 98 -2.32 -6.87 4.03
N VAL A 99 -1.24 -6.49 4.69
CA VAL A 99 0.01 -6.14 3.99
C VAL A 99 0.64 -7.37 3.37
N ALA A 100 1.26 -7.21 2.20
CA ALA A 100 1.95 -8.28 1.49
C ALA A 100 3.29 -8.66 2.14
N VAL A 101 3.95 -7.68 2.75
CA VAL A 101 5.26 -7.83 3.39
C VAL A 101 5.39 -6.80 4.50
N VAL A 102 6.16 -7.12 5.54
CA VAL A 102 6.51 -6.19 6.62
C VAL A 102 8.01 -5.95 6.63
N PHE A 103 8.40 -4.68 6.63
CA PHE A 103 9.77 -4.24 6.89
C PHE A 103 9.88 -3.72 8.31
N GLY A 104 10.88 -4.20 9.06
CA GLY A 104 11.06 -3.74 10.43
C GLY A 104 11.76 -4.73 11.35
N CYS A 105 11.49 -4.58 12.65
CA CYS A 105 12.07 -5.45 13.68
C CYS A 105 13.60 -5.40 13.69
N TRP A 106 14.16 -4.21 13.79
CA TRP A 106 15.62 -4.00 13.78
C TRP A 106 16.36 -4.75 14.87
N THR A 107 15.80 -4.89 16.08
CA THR A 107 16.45 -5.61 17.18
C THR A 107 16.11 -7.09 17.15
N SER A 108 17.06 -7.94 17.61
CA SER A 108 16.81 -9.39 17.74
C SER A 108 15.65 -9.73 18.69
N VAL A 109 15.42 -8.88 19.69
CA VAL A 109 14.31 -9.07 20.64
C VAL A 109 12.96 -8.78 19.97
N SER A 110 12.88 -7.72 19.18
CA SER A 110 11.66 -7.44 18.42
C SER A 110 11.31 -8.56 17.44
N ARG A 111 12.30 -9.10 16.73
CA ARG A 111 12.12 -10.26 15.84
C ARG A 111 11.59 -11.48 16.57
N LYS A 112 12.21 -11.83 17.71
CA LYS A 112 11.76 -12.96 18.52
C LYS A 112 10.33 -12.80 19.04
N SER A 113 9.91 -11.57 19.31
CA SER A 113 8.52 -11.30 19.77
C SER A 113 7.48 -11.43 18.66
N VAL A 114 7.84 -11.14 17.41
CA VAL A 114 6.89 -11.19 16.28
C VAL A 114 6.90 -12.53 15.56
N LEU A 115 8.00 -13.31 15.64
CA LEU A 115 8.18 -14.58 14.93
C LEU A 115 6.96 -15.52 15.05
N PRO A 116 6.42 -15.80 16.25
CA PRO A 116 5.24 -16.68 16.38
C PRO A 116 4.02 -16.17 15.59
N VAL A 117 3.86 -14.85 15.46
CA VAL A 117 2.74 -14.26 14.72
C VAL A 117 2.92 -14.44 13.21
N PHE A 118 4.15 -14.27 12.73
CA PHE A 118 4.47 -14.45 11.31
C PHE A 118 4.37 -15.91 10.89
N GLU A 119 4.82 -16.84 11.73
CA GLU A 119 4.67 -18.29 11.51
C GLU A 119 3.20 -18.72 11.49
N GLU A 120 2.40 -18.28 12.47
CA GLU A 120 0.97 -18.60 12.56
C GLU A 120 0.18 -18.09 11.34
N LEU A 121 0.52 -16.90 10.83
CA LEU A 121 -0.23 -16.24 9.78
C LEU A 121 0.42 -16.34 8.38
N ASN A 122 1.49 -17.12 8.24
CA ASN A 122 2.29 -17.22 7.01
C ASN A 122 2.67 -15.83 6.46
N GLY A 123 3.13 -14.95 7.35
CA GLY A 123 3.51 -13.59 7.00
C GLY A 123 4.93 -13.51 6.46
N CYS A 124 5.22 -12.53 5.63
CA CYS A 124 6.57 -12.23 5.16
C CYS A 124 7.16 -11.06 5.96
N LEU A 125 8.30 -11.31 6.62
CA LEU A 125 9.05 -10.30 7.37
C LEU A 125 10.44 -10.10 6.76
N LEU A 126 10.77 -8.87 6.41
CA LEU A 126 12.12 -8.47 5.97
C LEU A 126 12.76 -7.56 7.02
N TYR A 127 13.96 -7.91 7.43
CA TYR A 127 14.72 -7.16 8.43
C TYR A 127 16.21 -7.07 8.05
N THR A 128 16.94 -6.15 8.68
CA THR A 128 18.28 -5.73 8.21
C THR A 128 19.45 -6.22 9.07
N SER A 129 19.27 -7.16 9.98
CA SER A 129 20.39 -7.67 10.77
C SER A 129 20.76 -9.08 10.33
N ASP A 130 22.05 -9.31 10.06
CA ASP A 130 22.67 -10.58 9.64
C ASP A 130 21.85 -11.33 8.57
N ALA A 131 21.59 -10.61 7.50
CA ALA A 131 20.64 -10.99 6.46
C ALA A 131 21.05 -12.19 5.61
N ALA A 132 22.20 -12.81 5.86
CA ALA A 132 22.65 -13.93 5.05
C ALA A 132 21.86 -15.22 5.33
N ASP A 133 21.36 -15.41 6.56
CA ASP A 133 20.78 -16.68 6.99
C ASP A 133 19.27 -16.68 7.27
N ASP A 134 18.59 -15.52 7.24
CA ASP A 134 17.26 -15.39 7.81
C ASP A 134 16.20 -14.77 6.88
N MET A 135 16.26 -15.05 5.60
CA MET A 135 15.12 -14.74 4.73
C MET A 135 14.07 -15.85 4.85
N GLN A 136 13.20 -15.75 5.83
CA GLN A 136 12.00 -16.59 5.92
C GLN A 136 10.79 -15.85 5.36
N CYS A 137 10.55 -16.01 4.07
CA CYS A 137 9.20 -15.96 3.52
C CYS A 137 8.69 -17.39 3.53
N VAL A 138 7.75 -17.68 4.40
CA VAL A 138 7.10 -19.00 4.49
C VAL A 138 5.88 -19.00 3.59
#